data_2a88258c2846422b527d692a3a5af3d7
#
_entry.id   2a88258c2846422b527d692a3a5af3d7
#
_cell.length_a   1.000
_cell.length_b   1.000
_cell.length_c   1.000
_cell.angle_alpha   90.00
_cell.angle_beta   90.00
_cell.angle_gamma   90.00
#
_symmetry.space_group_name_H-M   'P 1'
#
loop_
_entity.id
_entity.type
_entity.pdbx_description
1 polymer ?
#
loop_
_entity_poly.entity_id
_entity_poly.type
_entity_poly.pdbx_seq_one_letter_code
_entity_poly.pdbx_strand_id
1 'polypeptide(L)'
;NGAAYYYDNKIVIWATPLNFELRGSHRWLQNVITHEYAHIVSLQKSMKMGNRIPGAYIQYMGYEEEKRKDVLYGFPNSLVSYPIPGTVVPPWLAEGIAQYMYDNADWDHWDTHRDMILRDRAINDNLLSFNEMNTFGKKGIGNESTYNSGFALSRYIAYKYGSGIIKDLMAELSNPLQFSINDAFYN
;
A
#
# COMPACT_ATOMS: atom_id res chain seq x y z
N ASN A 1 13.60 -0.71 12.74
CA ASN A 1 12.92 -0.89 11.45
C ASN A 1 12.40 -2.30 11.34
N GLY A 2 11.26 -2.47 10.65
CA GLY A 2 10.67 -3.73 10.25
C GLY A 2 10.43 -3.78 8.75
N ALA A 3 10.09 -4.96 8.26
CA ALA A 3 9.56 -5.18 6.92
C ALA A 3 8.66 -6.41 6.90
N ALA A 4 7.47 -6.24 6.36
CA ALA A 4 6.51 -7.32 6.15
C ALA A 4 6.64 -7.90 4.73
N TYR A 5 6.87 -9.20 4.67
CA TYR A 5 6.84 -9.98 3.44
C TYR A 5 5.52 -10.74 3.38
N TYR A 6 4.45 -10.04 3.01
CA TYR A 6 3.09 -10.57 3.10
C TYR A 6 2.83 -11.78 2.20
N TYR A 7 3.60 -11.98 1.12
CA TYR A 7 3.54 -13.20 0.32
C TYR A 7 4.09 -14.43 1.04
N ASP A 8 5.01 -14.22 1.99
CA ASP A 8 5.69 -15.29 2.72
C ASP A 8 5.25 -15.44 4.18
N ASN A 9 4.29 -14.62 4.65
CA ASN A 9 3.89 -14.54 6.06
C ASN A 9 5.09 -14.30 6.99
N LYS A 10 6.04 -13.47 6.56
CA LYS A 10 7.28 -13.23 7.29
C LYS A 10 7.42 -11.77 7.66
N ILE A 11 7.79 -11.52 8.90
CA ILE A 11 8.19 -10.20 9.40
C ILE A 11 9.68 -10.25 9.74
N VAL A 12 10.44 -9.29 9.22
CA VAL A 12 11.85 -9.09 9.57
C VAL A 12 11.97 -7.83 10.40
N ILE A 13 12.60 -7.91 11.55
CA ILE A 13 12.82 -6.78 12.45
C ILE A 13 14.33 -6.59 12.62
N TRP A 14 14.81 -5.39 12.35
CA TRP A 14 16.17 -4.99 12.68
C TRP A 14 16.23 -4.59 14.15
N ALA A 15 17.10 -5.22 14.91
CA ALA A 15 17.17 -5.07 16.37
C ALA A 15 17.55 -3.66 16.85
N THR A 16 18.12 -2.83 15.99
CA THR A 16 18.44 -1.44 16.31
C THR A 16 17.18 -0.58 16.20
N PRO A 17 16.72 0.06 17.28
CA PRO A 17 15.58 0.97 17.25
C PRO A 17 15.81 2.12 16.28
N LEU A 18 14.79 2.49 15.56
CA LEU A 18 14.77 3.74 14.81
C LEU A 18 14.30 4.85 15.75
N ASN A 19 15.22 5.68 16.19
CA ASN A 19 14.89 6.89 16.92
C ASN A 19 14.67 8.02 15.92
N PHE A 20 13.41 8.34 15.69
CA PHE A 20 13.03 9.44 14.82
C PHE A 20 12.20 10.46 15.62
N GLU A 21 12.73 11.65 15.78
CA GLU A 21 12.14 12.68 16.65
C GLU A 21 10.68 13.01 16.32
N LEU A 22 10.32 12.95 15.05
CA LEU A 22 8.96 13.22 14.59
C LEU A 22 7.91 12.20 15.06
N ARG A 23 8.33 11.04 15.53
CA ARG A 23 7.42 10.01 16.08
C ARG A 23 7.28 10.08 17.59
N GLY A 24 8.02 10.97 18.24
CA GLY A 24 7.99 11.12 19.69
C GLY A 24 8.46 9.87 20.46
N SER A 25 8.06 9.77 21.72
CA SER A 25 8.36 8.61 22.57
C SER A 25 7.31 7.52 22.34
N HIS A 26 7.75 6.31 21.99
CA HIS A 26 6.86 5.18 21.72
C HIS A 26 7.50 3.83 22.09
N ARG A 27 6.70 2.81 22.28
CA ARG A 27 7.14 1.43 22.51
C ARG A 27 7.56 0.80 21.18
N TRP A 28 8.76 1.15 20.73
CA TRP A 28 9.25 0.86 19.38
C TRP A 28 9.00 -0.59 18.91
N LEU A 29 9.39 -1.59 19.69
CA LEU A 29 9.26 -2.98 19.26
C LEU A 29 7.79 -3.41 19.10
N GLN A 30 6.95 -3.01 20.02
CA GLN A 30 5.53 -3.31 19.99
C GLN A 30 4.85 -2.66 18.77
N ASN A 31 5.15 -1.38 18.53
CA ASN A 31 4.61 -0.65 17.38
C ASN A 31 5.09 -1.26 16.06
N VAL A 32 6.37 -1.59 15.94
CA VAL A 32 6.90 -2.23 14.71
C VAL A 32 6.26 -3.59 14.45
N ILE A 33 6.13 -4.45 15.44
CA ILE A 33 5.48 -5.75 15.27
C ILE A 33 4.04 -5.57 14.81
N THR A 34 3.28 -4.70 15.45
CA THR A 34 1.87 -4.46 15.10
C THR A 34 1.73 -3.86 13.71
N HIS A 35 2.60 -2.90 13.37
CA HIS A 35 2.64 -2.28 12.05
C HIS A 35 2.89 -3.32 10.95
N GLU A 36 3.95 -4.10 11.08
CA GLU A 36 4.29 -5.12 10.07
C GLU A 36 3.23 -6.23 10.00
N TYR A 37 2.64 -6.60 11.14
CA TYR A 37 1.55 -7.56 11.16
C TYR A 37 0.29 -7.01 10.47
N ALA A 38 -0.01 -5.73 10.65
CA ALA A 38 -1.12 -5.09 9.95
C ALA A 38 -0.93 -5.11 8.42
N HIS A 39 0.30 -4.95 7.92
CA HIS A 39 0.61 -5.15 6.50
C HIS A 39 0.30 -6.58 6.05
N ILE A 40 0.74 -7.61 6.81
CA ILE A 40 0.42 -8.99 6.47
C ILE A 40 -1.09 -9.18 6.32
N VAL A 41 -1.86 -8.78 7.32
CA VAL A 41 -3.32 -9.00 7.34
C VAL A 41 -4.03 -8.20 6.24
N SER A 42 -3.76 -6.90 6.15
CA SER A 42 -4.47 -6.01 5.22
C SER A 42 -4.12 -6.30 3.75
N LEU A 43 -2.84 -6.44 3.44
CA LEU A 43 -2.41 -6.71 2.07
C LEU A 43 -2.84 -8.10 1.59
N GLN A 44 -2.77 -9.12 2.44
CA GLN A 44 -3.30 -10.44 2.08
C GLN A 44 -4.81 -10.42 1.87
N LYS A 45 -5.56 -9.62 2.63
CA LYS A 45 -7.00 -9.45 2.45
C LYS A 45 -7.33 -8.82 1.09
N SER A 46 -6.46 -7.97 0.55
CA SER A 46 -6.64 -7.30 -0.75
C SER A 46 -6.08 -8.08 -1.93
N MET A 47 -5.51 -9.26 -1.71
CA MET A 47 -4.91 -10.05 -2.79
C MET A 47 -5.97 -10.63 -3.73
N LYS A 48 -5.73 -10.46 -5.03
CA LYS A 48 -6.59 -10.97 -6.12
C LYS A 48 -6.34 -12.45 -6.43
N MET A 49 -5.21 -12.96 -6.01
CA MET A 49 -4.73 -14.32 -6.28
C MET A 49 -4.28 -14.97 -4.99
N GLY A 50 -4.10 -16.29 -5.02
CA GLY A 50 -3.60 -17.03 -3.85
C GLY A 50 -2.26 -16.51 -3.35
N ASN A 51 -1.99 -16.75 -2.07
CA ASN A 51 -0.72 -16.40 -1.44
C ASN A 51 0.47 -16.89 -2.30
N ARG A 52 1.54 -16.12 -2.33
CA ARG A 52 2.76 -16.36 -3.11
C ARG A 52 2.66 -16.10 -4.62
N ILE A 53 1.53 -15.61 -5.12
CA ILE A 53 1.41 -15.19 -6.52
C ILE A 53 1.38 -13.65 -6.56
N PRO A 54 2.51 -12.98 -6.82
CA PRO A 54 2.60 -11.52 -6.80
C PRO A 54 1.85 -10.86 -7.98
N GLY A 55 1.56 -11.61 -9.02
CA GLY A 55 0.84 -11.12 -10.18
C GLY A 55 0.74 -12.17 -11.28
N ALA A 56 -0.08 -11.90 -12.26
CA ALA A 56 -0.22 -12.69 -13.47
C ALA A 56 -0.17 -11.80 -14.71
N TYR A 57 0.05 -12.41 -15.87
CA TYR A 57 0.00 -11.73 -17.15
C TYR A 57 -0.96 -12.45 -18.07
N ILE A 58 -1.84 -11.69 -18.71
CA ILE A 58 -2.60 -12.15 -19.88
C ILE A 58 -1.82 -11.68 -21.09
N GLN A 59 -1.44 -12.63 -21.94
CA GLN A 59 -0.65 -12.33 -23.13
C GLN A 59 -1.40 -12.74 -24.38
N TYR A 60 -1.44 -11.85 -25.35
CA TYR A 60 -1.87 -12.10 -26.71
C TYR A 60 -0.67 -12.03 -27.63
N MET A 61 -0.48 -13.07 -28.44
CA MET A 61 0.54 -13.13 -29.48
C MET A 61 -0.13 -13.24 -30.85
N GLY A 62 0.14 -12.25 -31.70
CA GLY A 62 -0.20 -12.31 -33.12
C GLY A 62 0.98 -12.83 -33.93
N TYR A 63 0.71 -13.65 -34.93
CA TYR A 63 1.73 -14.24 -35.79
C TYR A 63 1.59 -13.69 -37.22
N GLU A 64 2.72 -13.71 -37.95
CA GLU A 64 2.69 -13.43 -39.40
C GLU A 64 1.81 -14.44 -40.12
N GLU A 65 1.03 -13.99 -41.09
CA GLU A 65 0.15 -14.85 -41.87
C GLU A 65 0.95 -15.85 -42.72
N GLU A 66 2.10 -15.39 -43.26
CA GLU A 66 3.02 -16.22 -44.01
C GLU A 66 4.16 -16.71 -43.12
N LYS A 67 4.27 -18.03 -43.02
CA LYS A 67 5.36 -18.67 -42.29
C LYS A 67 6.67 -18.54 -43.03
N ARG A 68 7.69 -17.93 -42.41
CA ARG A 68 9.05 -17.88 -42.96
C ARG A 68 9.66 -19.27 -42.97
N LYS A 69 10.36 -19.61 -44.08
CA LYS A 69 11.01 -20.91 -44.23
C LYS A 69 12.17 -21.16 -43.29
N ASP A 70 12.75 -20.11 -42.79
CA ASP A 70 13.94 -20.09 -41.90
C ASP A 70 13.55 -20.12 -40.41
N VAL A 71 12.26 -20.02 -40.08
CA VAL A 71 11.77 -20.01 -38.71
C VAL A 71 10.89 -21.23 -38.41
N LEU A 72 11.34 -22.11 -37.53
CA LEU A 72 10.72 -23.39 -37.24
C LEU A 72 9.26 -23.30 -36.77
N TYR A 73 8.94 -22.30 -35.95
CA TYR A 73 7.63 -22.16 -35.28
C TYR A 73 6.80 -20.97 -35.76
N GLY A 74 7.26 -20.23 -36.77
CA GLY A 74 6.70 -18.93 -37.11
C GLY A 74 7.24 -17.84 -36.17
N PHE A 75 7.07 -16.58 -36.55
CA PHE A 75 7.55 -15.44 -35.81
C PHE A 75 6.36 -14.60 -35.31
N PRO A 76 6.25 -14.30 -34.02
CA PRO A 76 5.22 -13.39 -33.55
C PRO A 76 5.51 -11.98 -34.05
N ASN A 77 4.56 -11.33 -34.68
CA ASN A 77 4.64 -9.97 -35.16
C ASN A 77 4.10 -8.95 -34.15
N SER A 78 3.33 -9.42 -33.19
CA SER A 78 2.83 -8.59 -32.11
C SER A 78 2.75 -9.38 -30.79
N LEU A 79 3.12 -8.72 -29.70
CA LEU A 79 3.00 -9.23 -28.34
C LEU A 79 2.36 -8.14 -27.48
N VAL A 80 1.15 -8.41 -26.99
CA VAL A 80 0.47 -7.55 -26.01
C VAL A 80 0.42 -8.28 -24.68
N SER A 81 1.00 -7.68 -23.64
CA SER A 81 0.98 -8.21 -22.28
C SER A 81 0.15 -7.28 -21.39
N TYR A 82 -0.84 -7.84 -20.72
CA TYR A 82 -1.65 -7.14 -19.73
C TYR A 82 -1.33 -7.67 -18.33
N PRO A 83 -0.66 -6.89 -17.48
CA PRO A 83 -0.32 -7.31 -16.14
C PRO A 83 -1.55 -7.22 -15.21
N ILE A 84 -1.77 -8.25 -14.41
CA ILE A 84 -2.73 -8.28 -13.30
C ILE A 84 -1.91 -8.33 -12.02
N PRO A 85 -1.77 -7.22 -11.28
CA PRO A 85 -1.03 -7.21 -10.03
C PRO A 85 -1.75 -8.01 -8.95
N GLY A 86 -1.02 -8.62 -8.04
CA GLY A 86 -1.58 -9.36 -6.91
C GLY A 86 -2.38 -8.47 -5.96
N THR A 87 -1.97 -7.21 -5.81
CA THR A 87 -2.72 -6.18 -5.08
C THR A 87 -2.56 -4.83 -5.75
N VAL A 88 -3.53 -3.95 -5.58
CA VAL A 88 -3.52 -2.55 -6.06
C VAL A 88 -3.61 -1.55 -4.91
N VAL A 89 -3.35 -1.98 -3.69
CA VAL A 89 -3.31 -1.10 -2.52
C VAL A 89 -2.17 -0.09 -2.68
N PRO A 90 -2.46 1.22 -2.66
CA PRO A 90 -1.41 2.22 -2.79
C PRO A 90 -0.60 2.34 -1.50
N PRO A 91 0.67 2.78 -1.57
CA PRO A 91 1.56 2.91 -0.41
C PRO A 91 0.97 3.71 0.75
N TRP A 92 0.34 4.86 0.48
CA TRP A 92 -0.25 5.69 1.52
C TRP A 92 -1.36 4.97 2.31
N LEU A 93 -2.14 4.11 1.64
CA LEU A 93 -3.20 3.36 2.31
C LEU A 93 -2.62 2.19 3.09
N ALA A 94 -1.64 1.47 2.53
CA ALA A 94 -0.98 0.37 3.22
C ALA A 94 -0.34 0.85 4.53
N GLU A 95 0.44 1.93 4.47
CA GLU A 95 1.11 2.52 5.64
C GLU A 95 0.10 3.18 6.60
N GLY A 96 -0.90 3.86 6.05
CA GLY A 96 -1.94 4.48 6.83
C GLY A 96 -2.76 3.49 7.66
N ILE A 97 -3.14 2.35 7.07
CA ILE A 97 -3.83 1.27 7.77
C ILE A 97 -2.92 0.67 8.85
N ALA A 98 -1.65 0.42 8.53
CA ALA A 98 -0.72 -0.15 9.48
C ALA A 98 -0.53 0.74 10.71
N GLN A 99 -0.46 2.06 10.53
CA GLN A 99 -0.42 3.01 11.64
C GLN A 99 -1.75 3.13 12.38
N TYR A 100 -2.87 3.14 11.68
CA TYR A 100 -4.19 3.19 12.27
C TYR A 100 -4.47 2.00 13.18
N MET A 101 -3.95 0.81 12.87
CA MET A 101 -4.17 -0.38 13.67
C MET A 101 -3.57 -0.27 15.07
N TYR A 102 -2.41 0.36 15.25
CA TYR A 102 -1.88 0.53 16.60
C TYR A 102 -2.35 1.81 17.30
N ASP A 103 -2.80 2.82 16.58
CA ASP A 103 -3.57 3.92 17.16
C ASP A 103 -4.87 3.37 17.80
N ASN A 104 -5.58 2.50 17.09
CA ASN A 104 -6.78 1.84 17.59
C ASN A 104 -6.49 0.81 18.71
N ALA A 105 -5.30 0.29 18.80
CA ALA A 105 -4.83 -0.57 19.88
C ALA A 105 -4.36 0.20 21.13
N ASP A 106 -4.45 1.51 21.11
CA ASP A 106 -4.05 2.41 22.20
C ASP A 106 -2.53 2.36 22.53
N TRP A 107 -1.72 1.99 21.57
CA TRP A 107 -0.27 1.90 21.74
C TRP A 107 0.49 3.07 21.14
N ASP A 108 -0.09 3.72 20.18
CA ASP A 108 0.41 4.93 19.53
C ASP A 108 -0.77 5.88 19.35
N HIS A 109 -0.49 7.15 19.34
CA HIS A 109 -1.52 8.17 19.27
C HIS A 109 -1.21 9.16 18.16
N TRP A 110 -2.27 9.82 17.71
CA TRP A 110 -2.13 11.04 16.95
C TRP A 110 -1.51 12.12 17.84
N ASP A 111 -0.21 12.31 17.73
CA ASP A 111 0.53 13.25 18.55
C ASP A 111 0.66 14.64 17.90
N THR A 112 1.17 15.59 18.70
CA THR A 112 1.34 16.97 18.27
C THR A 112 2.34 17.17 17.13
N HIS A 113 3.34 16.29 17.00
CA HIS A 113 4.33 16.37 15.93
C HIS A 113 3.72 15.99 14.57
N ARG A 114 2.94 14.91 14.53
CA ARG A 114 2.21 14.49 13.32
C ARG A 114 1.20 15.53 12.90
N ASP A 115 0.42 16.06 13.85
CA ASP A 115 -0.57 17.09 13.60
C ASP A 115 0.07 18.39 13.11
N MET A 116 1.19 18.82 13.70
CA MET A 116 1.90 20.02 13.31
C MET A 116 2.31 19.99 11.84
N ILE A 117 2.87 18.89 11.36
CA ILE A 117 3.32 18.76 9.96
C ILE A 117 2.13 18.86 9.00
N LEU A 118 1.04 18.15 9.28
CA LEU A 118 -0.14 18.19 8.42
C LEU A 118 -0.85 19.55 8.48
N ARG A 119 -0.88 20.18 9.65
CA ARG A 119 -1.45 21.51 9.83
C ARG A 119 -0.65 22.56 9.07
N ASP A 120 0.67 22.55 9.19
CA ASP A 120 1.55 23.44 8.43
C ASP A 120 1.33 23.29 6.92
N ARG A 121 1.28 22.07 6.42
CA ARG A 121 1.01 21.79 5.01
C ARG A 121 -0.38 22.27 4.58
N ALA A 122 -1.40 22.04 5.41
CA ALA A 122 -2.77 22.49 5.11
C ALA A 122 -2.90 24.02 5.07
N ILE A 123 -2.26 24.73 6.01
CA ILE A 123 -2.26 26.20 6.09
C ILE A 123 -1.54 26.80 4.87
N ASN A 124 -0.47 26.17 4.42
CA ASN A 124 0.34 26.64 3.30
C ASN A 124 -0.11 26.07 1.94
N ASP A 125 -1.26 25.42 1.87
CA ASP A 125 -1.81 24.77 0.67
C ASP A 125 -0.81 23.85 -0.03
N ASN A 126 -0.08 23.07 0.78
CA ASN A 126 1.01 22.19 0.35
C ASN A 126 0.83 20.75 0.83
N LEU A 127 -0.42 20.29 0.91
CA LEU A 127 -0.71 18.87 1.15
C LEU A 127 -0.25 18.03 -0.05
N LEU A 128 0.18 16.81 0.24
CA LEU A 128 0.52 15.86 -0.83
C LEU A 128 -0.73 15.43 -1.58
N SER A 129 -0.64 15.43 -2.89
CA SER A 129 -1.63 14.77 -3.75
C SER A 129 -1.56 13.24 -3.59
N PHE A 130 -2.61 12.53 -3.97
CA PHE A 130 -2.60 11.05 -3.96
C PHE A 130 -1.48 10.47 -4.83
N ASN A 131 -1.16 11.10 -5.96
CA ASN A 131 -0.06 10.68 -6.82
C ASN A 131 1.32 10.83 -6.14
N GLU A 132 1.50 11.88 -5.37
CA GLU A 132 2.75 12.06 -4.59
C GLU A 132 2.87 11.08 -3.44
N MET A 133 1.75 10.67 -2.84
CA MET A 133 1.72 9.66 -1.78
C MET A 133 1.85 8.21 -2.29
N ASN A 134 1.74 7.98 -3.59
CA ASN A 134 1.99 6.68 -4.20
C ASN A 134 3.49 6.35 -4.34
N THR A 135 4.37 7.28 -4.01
CA THR A 135 5.82 7.08 -4.04
C THR A 135 6.46 7.59 -2.77
N PHE A 136 7.40 6.79 -2.24
CA PHE A 136 8.13 7.16 -1.05
C PHE A 136 9.26 8.16 -1.33
N GLY A 137 9.52 9.04 -0.36
CA GLY A 137 10.81 9.72 -0.21
C GLY A 137 11.09 10.91 -1.11
N LYS A 138 10.13 11.44 -1.86
CA LYS A 138 10.43 12.46 -2.89
C LYS A 138 10.32 13.92 -2.41
N LYS A 139 9.59 14.20 -1.35
CA LYS A 139 9.34 15.58 -0.88
C LYS A 139 9.22 15.70 0.63
N GLY A 140 9.54 16.89 1.15
CA GLY A 140 9.40 17.24 2.56
C GLY A 140 10.25 16.36 3.46
N ILE A 141 9.62 15.77 4.49
CA ILE A 141 10.25 14.85 5.43
C ILE A 141 10.39 13.41 4.87
N GLY A 142 10.44 13.27 3.56
CA GLY A 142 10.64 11.98 2.91
C GLY A 142 9.46 11.03 3.11
N ASN A 143 9.75 9.80 3.49
CA ASN A 143 8.74 8.76 3.68
C ASN A 143 7.69 9.12 4.72
N GLU A 144 8.06 9.82 5.80
CA GLU A 144 7.14 10.22 6.85
C GLU A 144 5.95 11.07 6.35
N SER A 145 6.12 11.80 5.26
CA SER A 145 5.02 12.53 4.63
C SER A 145 3.89 11.60 4.16
N THR A 146 4.24 10.45 3.57
CA THR A 146 3.27 9.44 3.13
C THR A 146 2.64 8.72 4.32
N TYR A 147 3.43 8.37 5.33
CA TYR A 147 2.96 7.74 6.57
C TYR A 147 1.95 8.62 7.29
N ASN A 148 2.30 9.88 7.56
CA ASN A 148 1.42 10.81 8.28
C ASN A 148 0.12 11.11 7.52
N SER A 149 0.21 11.37 6.22
CA SER A 149 -0.97 11.63 5.38
C SER A 149 -1.86 10.39 5.28
N GLY A 150 -1.26 9.22 5.07
CA GLY A 150 -1.98 7.95 5.02
C GLY A 150 -2.70 7.62 6.33
N PHE A 151 -2.04 7.86 7.47
CA PHE A 151 -2.64 7.69 8.79
C PHE A 151 -3.84 8.62 9.00
N ALA A 152 -3.69 9.91 8.70
CA ALA A 152 -4.78 10.87 8.81
C ALA A 152 -5.99 10.50 7.94
N LEU A 153 -5.74 10.07 6.69
CA LEU A 153 -6.78 9.62 5.78
C LEU A 153 -7.46 8.34 6.28
N SER A 154 -6.71 7.35 6.76
CA SER A 154 -7.28 6.11 7.30
C SER A 154 -8.16 6.38 8.53
N ARG A 155 -7.71 7.26 9.45
CA ARG A 155 -8.53 7.72 10.59
C ARG A 155 -9.81 8.44 10.12
N TYR A 156 -9.68 9.35 9.17
CA TYR A 156 -10.84 10.07 8.64
C TYR A 156 -11.87 9.14 7.99
N ILE A 157 -11.41 8.18 7.19
CA ILE A 157 -12.28 7.18 6.55
C ILE A 157 -12.99 6.34 7.61
N ALA A 158 -12.25 5.83 8.59
CA ALA A 158 -12.83 5.05 9.68
C ALA A 158 -13.79 5.87 10.56
N TYR A 159 -13.49 7.14 10.83
CA TYR A 159 -14.38 8.05 11.57
C TYR A 159 -15.67 8.31 10.81
N LYS A 160 -15.59 8.58 9.51
CA LYS A 160 -16.72 8.98 8.68
C LYS A 160 -17.65 7.82 8.34
N TYR A 161 -17.09 6.63 8.09
CA TYR A 161 -17.83 5.49 7.55
C TYR A 161 -17.86 4.29 8.51
N GLY A 162 -17.24 4.40 9.67
CA GLY A 162 -17.10 3.32 10.65
C GLY A 162 -15.83 2.50 10.45
N SER A 163 -15.33 1.89 11.53
CA SER A 163 -14.07 1.12 11.52
C SER A 163 -14.09 -0.11 10.61
N GLY A 164 -15.28 -0.65 10.31
CA GLY A 164 -15.44 -1.78 9.40
C GLY A 164 -15.09 -1.49 7.96
N ILE A 165 -15.18 -0.21 7.53
CA ILE A 165 -14.96 0.20 6.14
C ILE A 165 -13.58 -0.19 5.59
N ILE A 166 -12.55 -0.19 6.44
CA ILE A 166 -11.19 -0.59 6.05
C ILE A 166 -11.17 -2.05 5.58
N LYS A 167 -11.84 -2.93 6.33
CA LYS A 167 -11.97 -4.35 5.99
C LYS A 167 -12.74 -4.52 4.66
N ASP A 168 -13.82 -3.77 4.48
CA ASP A 168 -14.67 -3.86 3.30
C ASP A 168 -13.92 -3.32 2.07
N LEU A 169 -13.20 -2.22 2.20
CA LEU A 169 -12.33 -1.68 1.16
C LEU A 169 -11.24 -2.68 0.74
N MET A 170 -10.58 -3.33 1.70
CA MET A 170 -9.58 -4.36 1.38
C MET A 170 -10.22 -5.56 0.69
N ALA A 171 -11.44 -5.94 1.05
CA ALA A 171 -12.17 -6.99 0.38
C ALA A 171 -12.54 -6.61 -1.06
N GLU A 172 -13.00 -5.38 -1.29
CA GLU A 172 -13.31 -4.89 -2.63
C GLU A 172 -12.06 -4.85 -3.52
N LEU A 173 -10.93 -4.40 -3.00
CA LEU A 173 -9.66 -4.41 -3.72
C LEU A 173 -9.14 -5.82 -4.08
N SER A 174 -9.68 -6.87 -3.46
CA SER A 174 -9.38 -8.26 -3.83
C SER A 174 -10.14 -8.75 -5.07
N ASN A 175 -11.13 -8.02 -5.53
CA ASN A 175 -11.87 -8.36 -6.76
C ASN A 175 -10.91 -8.35 -7.96
N PRO A 176 -10.85 -9.43 -8.77
CA PRO A 176 -9.96 -9.52 -9.92
C PRO A 176 -10.08 -8.38 -10.93
N LEU A 177 -11.27 -7.79 -11.06
CA LEU A 177 -11.55 -6.71 -12.01
C LEU A 177 -11.35 -5.32 -11.41
N GLN A 178 -11.00 -5.21 -10.14
CA GLN A 178 -10.77 -3.94 -9.45
C GLN A 178 -9.32 -3.49 -9.61
N PHE A 179 -9.06 -2.53 -10.48
CA PHE A 179 -7.69 -2.09 -10.80
C PHE A 179 -7.30 -0.75 -10.18
N SER A 180 -8.24 -0.06 -9.56
CA SER A 180 -7.98 1.23 -8.93
C SER A 180 -8.66 1.33 -7.57
N ILE A 181 -8.01 2.06 -6.66
CA ILE A 181 -8.61 2.36 -5.37
C ILE A 181 -9.80 3.30 -5.50
N ASN A 182 -9.79 4.20 -6.49
CA ASN A 182 -10.88 5.14 -6.69
C ASN A 182 -12.19 4.40 -6.97
N ASP A 183 -12.15 3.41 -7.86
CA ASP A 183 -13.34 2.62 -8.19
C ASP A 183 -13.82 1.83 -6.98
N ALA A 184 -12.90 1.35 -6.13
CA ALA A 184 -13.24 0.63 -4.90
C ALA A 184 -13.95 1.50 -3.84
N PHE A 185 -13.81 2.83 -3.91
CA PHE A 185 -14.56 3.76 -3.05
C PHE A 185 -15.96 4.08 -3.57
N TYR A 186 -16.24 3.81 -4.85
CA TYR A 186 -17.56 4.05 -5.45
C TYR A 186 -18.50 2.84 -5.36
N ASN A 187 -17.98 1.66 -5.11
CA ASN A 187 -18.73 0.42 -4.94
C ASN A 187 -19.09 0.20 -3.46
#